data_035fbfcfcd1cc79fcc7f7fa544237922
#
_entry.id   035fbfcfcd1cc79fcc7f7fa544237922
#
_cell.length_a   1.000
_cell.length_b   1.000
_cell.length_c   1.000
_cell.angle_alpha   90.00
_cell.angle_beta   90.00
_cell.angle_gamma   90.00
#
_symmetry.space_group_name_H-M   'P 1'
#
loop_
_entity.id
_entity.type
_entity.pdbx_description
1 polymer ?
#
loop_
_entity_poly.entity_id
_entity_poly.type
_entity_poly.pdbx_seq_one_letter_code
_entity_poly.pdbx_strand_id
1 'polypeptide(L)'
;MEPTIDPPLVVASLVFFGILVASFVLWIQHIRRPKNIVREMTTENCVPAWNIGWVNFGIFICAVVTAVFAVQSIASSIFLQPPSESSDPITLTPSLAIFAVLFLQLPMLAVFYAARRFYPGHYASGLNGVDLTHSNALRKAVPLFLMFLPLIWITSIIWANVLSVFQAAGWVEEIEQQELVSLLQAGGHPVAMLLLVALAIVMAPIVEEIIFRGCIYRFLKSQTSLMAAQIISGCVFSIMHANLLSFVPLILVGILLARIYEKTGNLRVSIWFHALFNAFSLLMLFITSMSDAIPH
;
A
#
# COMPACT_ATOMS: atom_id res chain seq x y z
N MET A 1 19.78 -38.37 -10.93
CA MET A 1 19.37 -37.46 -9.86
C MET A 1 17.86 -37.38 -9.92
N GLU A 2 17.17 -37.89 -8.92
CA GLU A 2 15.72 -37.62 -8.80
C GLU A 2 15.53 -36.12 -8.53
N PRO A 3 14.57 -35.48 -9.19
CA PRO A 3 14.28 -34.07 -8.91
C PRO A 3 13.80 -33.97 -7.46
N THR A 4 14.63 -33.38 -6.59
CA THR A 4 14.22 -33.07 -5.22
C THR A 4 13.15 -32.01 -5.30
N ILE A 5 11.92 -32.39 -4.92
CA ILE A 5 10.78 -31.46 -4.86
C ILE A 5 11.05 -30.49 -3.71
N ASP A 6 11.14 -29.19 -4.01
CA ASP A 6 11.24 -28.12 -3.01
C ASP A 6 9.86 -27.84 -2.37
N PRO A 7 9.62 -28.23 -1.11
CA PRO A 7 8.31 -28.12 -0.49
C PRO A 7 7.75 -26.69 -0.41
N PRO A 8 8.53 -25.64 -0.07
CA PRO A 8 8.08 -24.25 -0.13
C PRO A 8 7.58 -23.83 -1.51
N LEU A 9 8.30 -24.18 -2.57
CA LEU A 9 7.93 -23.85 -3.94
C LEU A 9 6.62 -24.55 -4.35
N VAL A 10 6.41 -25.78 -3.93
CA VAL A 10 5.14 -26.50 -4.15
C VAL A 10 3.98 -25.81 -3.44
N VAL A 11 4.17 -25.39 -2.18
CA VAL A 11 3.14 -24.66 -1.42
C VAL A 11 2.82 -23.32 -2.11
N ALA A 12 3.84 -22.57 -2.51
CA ALA A 12 3.65 -21.30 -3.23
C ALA A 12 2.85 -21.51 -4.53
N SER A 13 3.19 -22.56 -5.30
CA SER A 13 2.51 -22.91 -6.56
C SER A 13 1.05 -23.30 -6.35
N LEU A 14 0.74 -24.07 -5.31
CA LEU A 14 -0.64 -24.44 -4.95
C LEU A 14 -1.47 -23.23 -4.53
N VAL A 15 -0.90 -22.33 -3.72
CA VAL A 15 -1.54 -21.09 -3.31
C VAL A 15 -1.82 -20.20 -4.52
N PHE A 16 -0.82 -20.05 -5.40
CA PHE A 16 -0.97 -19.29 -6.65
C PHE A 16 -2.09 -19.84 -7.53
N PHE A 17 -2.09 -21.14 -7.78
CA PHE A 17 -3.14 -21.79 -8.57
C PHE A 17 -4.53 -21.65 -7.93
N GLY A 18 -4.63 -21.84 -6.62
CA GLY A 18 -5.88 -21.66 -5.88
C GLY A 18 -6.45 -20.24 -6.02
N ILE A 19 -5.58 -19.23 -5.98
CA ILE A 19 -5.97 -17.82 -6.18
C ILE A 19 -6.44 -17.58 -7.62
N LEU A 20 -5.74 -18.12 -8.62
CA LEU A 20 -6.17 -18.00 -10.03
C LEU A 20 -7.56 -18.58 -10.26
N VAL A 21 -7.83 -19.78 -9.70
CA VAL A 21 -9.15 -20.41 -9.79
C VAL A 21 -10.21 -19.57 -9.08
N ALA A 22 -9.93 -19.11 -7.86
CA ALA A 22 -10.85 -18.25 -7.10
C ALA A 22 -11.15 -16.94 -7.84
N SER A 23 -10.13 -16.29 -8.37
CA SER A 23 -10.25 -15.08 -9.17
C SER A 23 -11.14 -15.31 -10.40
N PHE A 24 -10.88 -16.39 -11.16
CA PHE A 24 -11.66 -16.74 -12.33
C PHE A 24 -13.14 -16.95 -12.00
N VAL A 25 -13.43 -17.71 -10.94
CA VAL A 25 -14.81 -17.92 -10.45
C VAL A 25 -15.47 -16.60 -10.06
N LEU A 26 -14.77 -15.73 -9.34
CA LEU A 26 -15.30 -14.42 -8.93
C LEU A 26 -15.57 -13.52 -10.14
N TRP A 27 -14.71 -13.53 -11.18
CA TRP A 27 -14.94 -12.80 -12.41
C TRP A 27 -16.15 -13.31 -13.17
N ILE A 28 -16.33 -14.65 -13.30
CA ILE A 28 -17.53 -15.23 -13.89
C ILE A 28 -18.79 -14.80 -13.14
N GLN A 29 -18.78 -14.89 -11.82
CA GLN A 29 -19.91 -14.45 -11.00
C GLN A 29 -20.20 -12.95 -11.18
N HIS A 30 -19.15 -12.12 -11.27
CA HIS A 30 -19.30 -10.68 -11.49
C HIS A 30 -19.91 -10.37 -12.86
N ILE A 31 -19.48 -11.04 -13.93
CA ILE A 31 -20.00 -10.86 -15.30
C ILE A 31 -21.46 -11.34 -15.41
N ARG A 32 -21.79 -12.44 -14.72
CA ARG A 32 -23.14 -13.03 -14.72
C ARG A 32 -24.16 -12.27 -13.87
N ARG A 33 -23.72 -11.34 -13.01
CA ARG A 33 -24.66 -10.53 -12.20
C ARG A 33 -25.52 -9.65 -13.11
N PRO A 34 -26.86 -9.62 -12.90
CA PRO A 34 -27.75 -8.75 -13.67
C PRO A 34 -27.35 -7.27 -13.50
N LYS A 35 -27.27 -6.56 -14.61
CA LYS A 35 -26.82 -5.15 -14.67
C LYS A 35 -27.59 -4.18 -13.77
N ASN A 36 -28.80 -4.53 -13.33
CA ASN A 36 -29.60 -3.70 -12.43
C ASN A 36 -28.98 -3.55 -11.03
N ILE A 37 -28.35 -4.61 -10.50
CA ILE A 37 -27.64 -4.55 -9.20
C ILE A 37 -26.36 -3.70 -9.33
N VAL A 38 -25.68 -3.75 -10.48
CA VAL A 38 -24.50 -2.93 -10.76
C VAL A 38 -24.87 -1.44 -10.86
N ARG A 39 -26.05 -1.11 -11.38
CA ARG A 39 -26.53 0.28 -11.50
C ARG A 39 -26.88 0.87 -10.13
N GLU A 40 -27.49 0.10 -9.21
CA GLU A 40 -27.74 0.54 -7.83
C GLU A 40 -26.43 0.78 -7.06
N MET A 41 -25.42 -0.06 -7.26
CA MET A 41 -24.08 0.14 -6.64
C MET A 41 -23.32 1.36 -7.21
N THR A 42 -23.67 1.84 -8.39
CA THR A 42 -22.96 2.97 -9.04
C THR A 42 -23.54 4.33 -8.71
N THR A 43 -24.78 4.40 -8.20
CA THR A 43 -25.45 5.69 -7.93
C THR A 43 -25.60 6.03 -6.46
N GLU A 44 -25.58 5.05 -5.54
CA GLU A 44 -25.91 5.29 -4.12
C GLU A 44 -24.72 5.35 -3.17
N ASN A 45 -23.53 4.90 -3.58
CA ASN A 45 -22.38 4.74 -2.70
C ASN A 45 -21.19 5.66 -3.01
N CYS A 46 -21.44 6.83 -3.55
CA CYS A 46 -20.38 7.80 -3.80
C CYS A 46 -19.82 8.33 -2.49
N VAL A 47 -18.49 8.24 -2.37
CA VAL A 47 -17.76 8.89 -1.30
C VAL A 47 -17.95 10.39 -1.37
N PRO A 48 -18.22 11.11 -0.27
CA PRO A 48 -18.36 12.56 -0.30
C PRO A 48 -17.06 13.22 -0.77
N ALA A 49 -17.13 14.13 -1.73
CA ALA A 49 -15.98 14.93 -2.14
C ALA A 49 -15.52 15.84 -0.98
N TRP A 50 -14.24 16.19 -0.98
CA TRP A 50 -13.69 17.12 0.02
C TRP A 50 -13.57 18.51 -0.61
N ASN A 51 -14.60 19.30 -0.47
CA ASN A 51 -14.73 20.62 -1.10
C ASN A 51 -13.99 21.68 -0.28
N ILE A 52 -12.65 21.69 -0.38
CA ILE A 52 -11.80 22.77 0.14
C ILE A 52 -11.05 23.44 -1.01
N GLY A 53 -10.66 24.69 -0.82
CA GLY A 53 -9.85 25.41 -1.81
C GLY A 53 -8.42 24.86 -1.89
N TRP A 54 -7.77 25.09 -3.04
CA TRP A 54 -6.38 24.71 -3.28
C TRP A 54 -5.40 25.21 -2.22
N VAL A 55 -5.62 26.44 -1.70
CA VAL A 55 -4.77 27.04 -0.65
C VAL A 55 -4.86 26.21 0.64
N ASN A 56 -6.06 25.89 1.09
CA ASN A 56 -6.26 25.10 2.32
C ASN A 56 -5.73 23.67 2.16
N PHE A 57 -5.90 23.07 0.98
CA PHE A 57 -5.33 21.75 0.69
C PHE A 57 -3.78 21.82 0.67
N GLY A 58 -3.21 22.86 0.03
CA GLY A 58 -1.76 23.09 0.02
C GLY A 58 -1.19 23.25 1.43
N ILE A 59 -1.85 24.05 2.28
CA ILE A 59 -1.47 24.21 3.70
C ILE A 59 -1.49 22.85 4.41
N PHE A 60 -2.53 22.04 4.20
CA PHE A 60 -2.62 20.72 4.80
C PHE A 60 -1.46 19.80 4.36
N ILE A 61 -1.17 19.71 3.06
CA ILE A 61 -0.05 18.90 2.53
C ILE A 61 1.29 19.43 3.04
N CYS A 62 1.52 20.75 3.01
CA CYS A 62 2.74 21.36 3.57
C CYS A 62 2.90 21.03 5.07
N ALA A 63 1.82 21.10 5.86
CA ALA A 63 1.85 20.72 7.26
C ALA A 63 2.22 19.24 7.47
N VAL A 64 1.66 18.33 6.65
CA VAL A 64 2.01 16.89 6.69
C VAL A 64 3.49 16.71 6.38
N VAL A 65 3.96 17.25 5.26
CA VAL A 65 5.37 17.12 4.82
C VAL A 65 6.32 17.70 5.86
N THR A 66 6.04 18.93 6.35
CA THR A 66 6.88 19.59 7.36
C THR A 66 6.92 18.80 8.68
N ALA A 67 5.79 18.28 9.13
CA ALA A 67 5.74 17.47 10.35
C ALA A 67 6.55 16.18 10.23
N VAL A 68 6.44 15.48 9.09
CA VAL A 68 7.23 14.27 8.81
C VAL A 68 8.72 14.61 8.79
N PHE A 69 9.12 15.62 8.01
CA PHE A 69 10.53 16.05 7.93
C PHE A 69 11.10 16.47 9.28
N ALA A 70 10.35 17.26 10.05
CA ALA A 70 10.79 17.72 11.37
C ALA A 70 11.04 16.54 12.32
N VAL A 71 10.08 15.59 12.36
CA VAL A 71 10.21 14.40 13.23
C VAL A 71 11.36 13.52 12.78
N GLN A 72 11.52 13.26 11.47
CA GLN A 72 12.63 12.47 10.95
C GLN A 72 13.98 13.14 11.16
N SER A 73 14.09 14.48 11.00
CA SER A 73 15.33 15.21 11.24
C SER A 73 15.74 15.18 12.72
N ILE A 74 14.77 15.35 13.64
CA ILE A 74 15.02 15.21 15.08
C ILE A 74 15.43 13.78 15.42
N ALA A 75 14.72 12.79 14.87
CA ALA A 75 15.03 11.39 15.12
C ALA A 75 16.43 11.03 14.61
N SER A 76 16.78 11.44 13.39
CA SER A 76 18.11 11.16 12.83
C SER A 76 19.23 11.82 13.65
N SER A 77 19.03 13.03 14.18
CA SER A 77 20.02 13.69 15.04
C SER A 77 20.23 12.99 16.40
N ILE A 78 19.22 12.26 16.88
CA ILE A 78 19.30 11.53 18.16
C ILE A 78 19.84 10.11 17.97
N PHE A 79 19.36 9.38 16.94
CA PHE A 79 19.61 7.95 16.75
C PHE A 79 20.72 7.64 15.75
N LEU A 80 21.01 8.57 14.82
CA LEU A 80 22.02 8.41 13.79
C LEU A 80 23.18 9.36 14.11
N GLN A 81 23.90 9.15 15.21
CA GLN A 81 25.15 9.90 15.46
C GLN A 81 26.17 9.52 14.37
N PRO A 82 26.91 10.51 13.81
CA PRO A 82 27.94 10.19 12.84
C PRO A 82 28.92 9.20 13.46
N PRO A 83 29.28 8.13 12.74
CA PRO A 83 30.26 7.18 13.23
C PRO A 83 31.58 7.93 13.49
N SER A 84 32.17 7.73 14.68
CA SER A 84 33.56 8.08 14.93
C SER A 84 34.42 7.41 13.87
N GLU A 85 35.28 8.11 13.20
CA GLU A 85 36.30 7.83 12.13
C GLU A 85 36.47 6.41 11.53
N SER A 86 35.82 5.38 12.03
CA SER A 86 35.72 4.02 11.46
C SER A 86 34.37 3.86 10.74
N SER A 87 34.35 4.23 9.47
CA SER A 87 33.17 4.33 8.65
C SER A 87 32.66 2.98 8.13
N ASP A 88 31.99 2.20 8.94
CA ASP A 88 31.08 1.20 8.42
C ASP A 88 29.75 1.89 8.03
N PRO A 89 29.16 1.60 6.87
CA PRO A 89 27.88 2.15 6.50
C PRO A 89 26.82 1.78 7.54
N ILE A 90 25.95 2.74 7.89
CA ILE A 90 24.87 2.52 8.85
C ILE A 90 23.98 1.39 8.31
N THR A 91 24.07 0.21 8.93
CA THR A 91 23.21 -0.91 8.56
C THR A 91 21.82 -0.72 9.15
N LEU A 92 20.78 -0.81 8.31
CA LEU A 92 19.39 -0.74 8.74
C LEU A 92 19.09 -1.93 9.65
N THR A 93 18.88 -1.67 10.95
CA THR A 93 18.43 -2.69 11.89
C THR A 93 16.91 -2.75 11.97
N PRO A 94 16.30 -3.90 12.35
CA PRO A 94 14.85 -4.00 12.54
C PRO A 94 14.27 -2.95 13.51
N SER A 95 15.01 -2.60 14.55
CA SER A 95 14.61 -1.56 15.51
C SER A 95 14.59 -0.17 14.87
N LEU A 96 15.63 0.16 14.10
CA LEU A 96 15.70 1.43 13.37
C LEU A 96 14.58 1.54 12.33
N ALA A 97 14.27 0.44 11.63
CA ALA A 97 13.16 0.40 10.67
C ALA A 97 11.80 0.62 11.35
N ILE A 98 11.57 0.05 12.54
CA ILE A 98 10.36 0.31 13.34
C ILE A 98 10.22 1.81 13.62
N PHE A 99 11.29 2.46 14.10
CA PHE A 99 11.28 3.90 14.37
C PHE A 99 11.06 4.71 13.08
N ALA A 100 11.71 4.34 11.97
CA ALA A 100 11.52 5.01 10.69
C ALA A 100 10.06 4.99 10.22
N VAL A 101 9.40 3.83 10.30
CA VAL A 101 7.98 3.67 9.98
C VAL A 101 7.09 4.49 10.91
N LEU A 102 7.33 4.46 12.21
CA LEU A 102 6.55 5.23 13.18
C LEU A 102 6.72 6.75 12.98
N PHE A 103 7.96 7.20 12.75
CA PHE A 103 8.26 8.62 12.53
C PHE A 103 7.80 9.14 11.16
N LEU A 104 7.53 8.26 10.22
CA LEU A 104 6.85 8.61 8.98
C LEU A 104 5.34 8.73 9.20
N GLN A 105 4.71 7.78 9.86
CA GLN A 105 3.26 7.62 9.86
C GLN A 105 2.54 8.39 10.97
N LEU A 106 3.11 8.45 12.19
CA LEU A 106 2.48 9.14 13.31
C LEU A 106 2.32 10.66 13.08
N PRO A 107 3.30 11.39 12.50
CA PRO A 107 3.11 12.81 12.18
C PRO A 107 1.99 13.04 11.16
N MET A 108 1.83 12.16 10.17
CA MET A 108 0.75 12.24 9.18
C MET A 108 -0.63 12.18 9.87
N LEU A 109 -0.81 11.21 10.77
CA LEU A 109 -2.03 11.11 11.56
C LEU A 109 -2.21 12.29 12.51
N ALA A 110 -1.16 12.74 13.17
CA ALA A 110 -1.22 13.88 14.09
C ALA A 110 -1.72 15.15 13.38
N VAL A 111 -1.18 15.45 12.20
CA VAL A 111 -1.62 16.58 11.37
C VAL A 111 -3.07 16.39 10.92
N PHE A 112 -3.46 15.19 10.46
CA PHE A 112 -4.83 14.90 10.07
C PHE A 112 -5.82 15.15 11.21
N TYR A 113 -5.56 14.64 12.41
CA TYR A 113 -6.44 14.83 13.56
C TYR A 113 -6.40 16.26 14.08
N ALA A 114 -5.24 16.93 14.09
CA ALA A 114 -5.11 18.34 14.46
C ALA A 114 -5.92 19.24 13.52
N ALA A 115 -5.81 19.03 12.21
CA ALA A 115 -6.59 19.76 11.23
C ALA A 115 -8.11 19.62 11.47
N ARG A 116 -8.59 18.40 11.73
CA ARG A 116 -10.00 18.12 12.04
C ARG A 116 -10.44 18.73 13.38
N ARG A 117 -9.57 18.78 14.36
CA ARG A 117 -9.88 19.30 15.72
C ARG A 117 -9.90 20.82 15.76
N PHE A 118 -8.93 21.47 15.11
CA PHE A 118 -8.74 22.91 15.22
C PHE A 118 -9.38 23.69 14.08
N TYR A 119 -9.63 23.06 12.93
CA TYR A 119 -10.25 23.68 11.76
C TYR A 119 -11.43 22.86 11.22
N PRO A 120 -12.44 22.56 12.07
CA PRO A 120 -13.53 21.65 11.70
C PRO A 120 -14.36 22.15 10.50
N GLY A 121 -14.46 23.47 10.30
CA GLY A 121 -15.18 24.04 9.15
C GLY A 121 -14.63 23.59 7.79
N HIS A 122 -13.35 23.25 7.71
CA HIS A 122 -12.68 22.81 6.48
C HIS A 122 -12.38 21.30 6.47
N TYR A 123 -12.05 20.71 7.63
CA TYR A 123 -11.45 19.38 7.69
C TYR A 123 -12.33 18.28 8.33
N ALA A 124 -13.46 18.60 8.97
CA ALA A 124 -14.30 17.63 9.68
C ALA A 124 -15.27 16.84 8.79
N SER A 125 -15.19 16.96 7.44
CA SER A 125 -16.09 16.22 6.54
C SER A 125 -15.97 14.68 6.74
N GLY A 126 -17.10 13.99 6.71
CA GLY A 126 -17.15 12.53 6.87
C GLY A 126 -16.30 11.80 5.82
N LEU A 127 -15.59 10.76 6.23
CA LEU A 127 -14.78 9.93 5.33
C LEU A 127 -15.63 8.93 4.55
N ASN A 128 -16.77 8.52 5.08
CA ASN A 128 -17.59 7.46 4.51
C ASN A 128 -18.94 8.02 4.03
N GLY A 129 -19.39 7.52 2.87
CA GLY A 129 -20.76 7.72 2.40
C GLY A 129 -21.72 6.64 2.91
N VAL A 130 -21.16 5.44 3.22
CA VAL A 130 -21.88 4.29 3.77
C VAL A 130 -21.19 3.86 5.06
N ASP A 131 -21.96 3.60 6.12
CA ASP A 131 -21.38 3.04 7.33
C ASP A 131 -21.37 1.50 7.25
N LEU A 132 -20.19 0.92 7.51
CA LEU A 132 -19.95 -0.53 7.54
C LEU A 132 -19.18 -0.90 8.80
N THR A 133 -19.54 -2.01 9.41
CA THR A 133 -18.72 -2.62 10.45
C THR A 133 -17.41 -3.16 9.86
N HIS A 134 -16.38 -3.37 10.68
CA HIS A 134 -15.11 -3.96 10.23
C HIS A 134 -15.31 -5.35 9.61
N SER A 135 -16.16 -6.19 10.16
CA SER A 135 -16.48 -7.52 9.62
C SER A 135 -17.13 -7.43 8.23
N ASN A 136 -18.09 -6.53 8.04
CA ASN A 136 -18.74 -6.34 6.74
C ASN A 136 -17.78 -5.73 5.70
N ALA A 137 -16.89 -4.84 6.12
CA ALA A 137 -15.87 -4.28 5.26
C ALA A 137 -14.87 -5.36 4.80
N LEU A 138 -14.41 -6.22 5.71
CA LEU A 138 -13.53 -7.35 5.38
C LEU A 138 -14.22 -8.33 4.42
N ARG A 139 -15.48 -8.69 4.67
CA ARG A 139 -16.26 -9.58 3.78
C ARG A 139 -16.39 -9.02 2.36
N LYS A 140 -16.39 -7.69 2.19
CA LYS A 140 -16.36 -7.06 0.88
C LYS A 140 -14.96 -6.99 0.28
N ALA A 141 -13.93 -6.76 1.11
CA ALA A 141 -12.55 -6.62 0.66
C ALA A 141 -11.95 -7.94 0.14
N VAL A 142 -12.21 -9.08 0.81
CA VAL A 142 -11.65 -10.40 0.45
C VAL A 142 -11.95 -10.79 -1.00
N PRO A 143 -13.21 -10.82 -1.48
CA PRO A 143 -13.48 -11.19 -2.87
C PRO A 143 -12.89 -10.18 -3.87
N LEU A 144 -12.86 -8.88 -3.55
CA LEU A 144 -12.22 -7.88 -4.39
C LEU A 144 -10.71 -8.09 -4.47
N PHE A 145 -10.06 -8.39 -3.35
CA PHE A 145 -8.64 -8.72 -3.30
C PHE A 145 -8.32 -9.94 -4.18
N LEU A 146 -9.02 -11.06 -3.98
CA LEU A 146 -8.81 -12.27 -4.78
C LEU A 146 -9.07 -12.03 -6.28
N MET A 147 -10.07 -11.20 -6.61
CA MET A 147 -10.41 -10.90 -8.00
C MET A 147 -9.34 -10.07 -8.70
N PHE A 148 -8.71 -9.11 -8.02
CA PHE A 148 -7.75 -8.19 -8.64
C PHE A 148 -6.29 -8.62 -8.46
N LEU A 149 -5.97 -9.54 -7.56
CA LEU A 149 -4.61 -9.97 -7.30
C LEU A 149 -3.88 -10.51 -8.54
N PRO A 150 -4.48 -11.36 -9.41
CA PRO A 150 -3.82 -11.79 -10.64
C PRO A 150 -3.52 -10.65 -11.61
N LEU A 151 -4.36 -9.62 -11.67
CA LEU A 151 -4.10 -8.44 -12.49
C LEU A 151 -2.87 -7.66 -11.98
N ILE A 152 -2.73 -7.54 -10.66
CA ILE A 152 -1.55 -6.91 -10.05
C ILE A 152 -0.30 -7.74 -10.37
N TRP A 153 -0.34 -9.06 -10.28
CA TRP A 153 0.79 -9.93 -10.63
C TRP A 153 1.20 -9.82 -12.11
N ILE A 154 0.23 -9.86 -13.01
CA ILE A 154 0.50 -9.67 -14.45
C ILE A 154 1.19 -8.33 -14.68
N THR A 155 0.69 -7.25 -14.05
CA THR A 155 1.29 -5.93 -14.15
C THR A 155 2.72 -5.92 -13.59
N SER A 156 2.97 -6.60 -12.46
CA SER A 156 4.31 -6.71 -11.86
C SER A 156 5.28 -7.47 -12.77
N ILE A 157 4.84 -8.59 -13.36
CA ILE A 157 5.65 -9.38 -14.29
C ILE A 157 5.99 -8.57 -15.55
N ILE A 158 4.99 -7.91 -16.15
CA ILE A 158 5.21 -7.08 -17.34
C ILE A 158 6.19 -5.96 -17.01
N TRP A 159 6.00 -5.26 -15.90
CA TRP A 159 6.86 -4.16 -15.50
C TRP A 159 8.28 -4.60 -15.19
N ALA A 160 8.47 -5.71 -14.49
CA ALA A 160 9.79 -6.30 -14.23
C ALA A 160 10.54 -6.64 -15.54
N ASN A 161 9.83 -7.20 -16.54
CA ASN A 161 10.42 -7.47 -17.86
C ASN A 161 10.78 -6.18 -18.61
N VAL A 162 9.96 -5.12 -18.53
CA VAL A 162 10.27 -3.82 -19.11
C VAL A 162 11.54 -3.25 -18.46
N LEU A 163 11.64 -3.31 -17.14
CA LEU A 163 12.82 -2.85 -16.42
C LEU A 163 14.07 -3.65 -16.77
N SER A 164 13.96 -4.96 -16.93
CA SER A 164 15.11 -5.80 -17.33
C SER A 164 15.64 -5.42 -18.73
N VAL A 165 14.77 -5.04 -19.66
CA VAL A 165 15.17 -4.52 -20.97
C VAL A 165 15.88 -3.17 -20.84
N PHE A 166 15.38 -2.27 -20.00
CA PHE A 166 16.01 -0.98 -19.77
C PHE A 166 17.39 -1.11 -19.10
N GLN A 167 17.51 -2.05 -18.17
CA GLN A 167 18.77 -2.40 -17.52
C GLN A 167 19.78 -2.98 -18.51
N ALA A 168 19.36 -3.91 -19.37
CA ALA A 168 20.20 -4.46 -20.44
C ALA A 168 20.63 -3.42 -21.47
N ALA A 169 19.82 -2.38 -21.68
CA ALA A 169 20.15 -1.24 -22.53
C ALA A 169 21.05 -0.18 -21.84
N GLY A 170 21.37 -0.34 -20.56
CA GLY A 170 22.17 0.61 -19.78
C GLY A 170 21.44 1.90 -19.40
N TRP A 171 20.11 1.94 -19.49
CA TRP A 171 19.30 3.11 -19.14
C TRP A 171 18.94 3.18 -17.66
N VAL A 172 18.98 2.06 -16.98
CA VAL A 172 18.72 1.92 -15.55
C VAL A 172 19.85 1.12 -14.93
N GLU A 173 20.39 1.61 -13.83
CA GLU A 173 21.37 0.89 -13.01
C GLU A 173 20.74 -0.31 -12.28
N GLU A 174 21.47 -0.93 -11.39
CA GLU A 174 20.96 -2.04 -10.61
C GLU A 174 19.67 -1.68 -9.86
N ILE A 175 18.63 -2.51 -10.01
CA ILE A 175 17.31 -2.28 -9.42
C ILE A 175 17.32 -2.88 -8.02
N GLU A 176 17.44 -2.01 -7.04
CA GLU A 176 17.40 -2.41 -5.64
C GLU A 176 15.98 -2.84 -5.20
N GLN A 177 15.93 -3.87 -4.37
CA GLN A 177 14.69 -4.25 -3.68
C GLN A 177 14.34 -3.18 -2.64
N GLN A 178 13.07 -3.17 -2.21
CA GLN A 178 12.68 -2.29 -1.09
C GLN A 178 13.50 -2.66 0.16
N GLU A 179 14.02 -1.68 0.87
CA GLU A 179 14.83 -1.87 2.09
C GLU A 179 14.13 -2.75 3.13
N LEU A 180 12.81 -2.62 3.27
CA LEU A 180 12.03 -3.47 4.17
C LEU A 180 12.09 -4.95 3.75
N VAL A 181 12.10 -5.23 2.44
CA VAL A 181 12.20 -6.60 1.90
C VAL A 181 13.56 -7.19 2.22
N SER A 182 14.64 -6.46 1.95
CA SER A 182 16.01 -6.91 2.26
C SER A 182 16.22 -7.12 3.77
N LEU A 183 15.64 -6.24 4.59
CA LEU A 183 15.68 -6.38 6.04
C LEU A 183 14.95 -7.64 6.54
N LEU A 184 13.77 -7.93 5.97
CA LEU A 184 12.99 -9.12 6.33
C LEU A 184 13.71 -10.42 5.90
N GLN A 185 14.41 -10.39 4.77
CA GLN A 185 15.23 -11.52 4.28
C GLN A 185 16.50 -11.73 5.13
N ALA A 186 17.16 -10.64 5.55
CA ALA A 186 18.34 -10.71 6.40
C ALA A 186 18.03 -11.26 7.80
N GLY A 187 16.77 -11.22 8.22
CA GLY A 187 16.32 -11.69 9.54
C GLY A 187 16.70 -10.73 10.66
N GLY A 188 16.41 -11.14 11.90
CA GLY A 188 16.70 -10.31 13.07
C GLY A 188 16.01 -10.81 14.33
N HIS A 189 15.95 -9.96 15.35
CA HIS A 189 15.27 -10.31 16.60
C HIS A 189 13.77 -10.59 16.34
N PRO A 190 13.22 -11.77 16.71
CA PRO A 190 11.89 -12.20 16.32
C PRO A 190 10.76 -11.21 16.68
N VAL A 191 10.86 -10.57 17.84
CA VAL A 191 9.86 -9.58 18.30
C VAL A 191 9.90 -8.34 17.43
N ALA A 192 11.08 -7.85 17.04
CA ALA A 192 11.22 -6.69 16.16
C ALA A 192 10.67 -7.00 14.76
N MET A 193 10.94 -8.19 14.23
CA MET A 193 10.39 -8.65 12.95
C MET A 193 8.87 -8.75 12.99
N LEU A 194 8.30 -9.31 14.06
CA LEU A 194 6.84 -9.38 14.25
C LEU A 194 6.21 -7.99 14.30
N LEU A 195 6.85 -7.05 15.00
CA LEU A 195 6.38 -5.65 15.07
C LEU A 195 6.42 -4.98 13.70
N LEU A 196 7.50 -5.14 12.92
CA LEU A 196 7.58 -4.61 11.55
C LEU A 196 6.48 -5.15 10.66
N VAL A 197 6.24 -6.46 10.70
CA VAL A 197 5.16 -7.10 9.95
C VAL A 197 3.80 -6.53 10.38
N ALA A 198 3.57 -6.39 11.70
CA ALA A 198 2.33 -5.81 12.22
C ALA A 198 2.14 -4.34 11.78
N LEU A 199 3.20 -3.54 11.80
CA LEU A 199 3.17 -2.16 11.30
C LEU A 199 2.83 -2.11 9.81
N ALA A 200 3.46 -2.96 9.00
CA ALA A 200 3.25 -3.00 7.55
C ALA A 200 1.84 -3.49 7.17
N ILE A 201 1.25 -4.43 7.93
CA ILE A 201 -0.08 -5.00 7.62
C ILE A 201 -1.21 -4.16 8.20
N VAL A 202 -1.02 -3.52 9.36
CA VAL A 202 -2.12 -2.85 10.06
C VAL A 202 -1.98 -1.34 10.03
N MET A 203 -0.86 -0.81 10.54
CA MET A 203 -0.72 0.64 10.72
C MET A 203 -0.55 1.36 9.40
N ALA A 204 0.34 0.88 8.53
CA ALA A 204 0.59 1.50 7.24
C ALA A 204 -0.68 1.62 6.39
N PRO A 205 -1.47 0.55 6.15
CA PRO A 205 -2.72 0.67 5.42
C PRO A 205 -3.73 1.65 6.03
N ILE A 206 -3.83 1.73 7.35
CA ILE A 206 -4.74 2.68 8.00
C ILE A 206 -4.33 4.12 7.72
N VAL A 207 -3.06 4.45 7.95
CA VAL A 207 -2.53 5.82 7.78
C VAL A 207 -2.57 6.23 6.32
N GLU A 208 -2.08 5.35 5.44
CA GLU A 208 -2.01 5.62 4.01
C GLU A 208 -3.39 5.80 3.40
N GLU A 209 -4.36 4.94 3.72
CA GLU A 209 -5.72 5.12 3.20
C GLU A 209 -6.40 6.39 3.74
N ILE A 210 -6.16 6.79 4.99
CA ILE A 210 -6.65 8.06 5.51
C ILE A 210 -6.08 9.24 4.70
N ILE A 211 -4.79 9.26 4.43
CA ILE A 211 -4.13 10.36 3.72
C ILE A 211 -4.43 10.31 2.22
N PHE A 212 -4.18 9.17 1.56
CA PHE A 212 -4.30 9.09 0.11
C PHE A 212 -5.77 9.05 -0.36
N ARG A 213 -6.64 8.27 0.30
CA ARG A 213 -8.05 8.14 -0.10
C ARG A 213 -8.94 9.11 0.66
N GLY A 214 -8.75 9.20 1.96
CA GLY A 214 -9.53 10.10 2.82
C GLY A 214 -9.27 11.59 2.57
N CYS A 215 -8.05 11.97 2.16
CA CYS A 215 -7.69 13.36 1.89
C CYS A 215 -7.41 13.61 0.40
N ILE A 216 -6.31 13.09 -0.15
CA ILE A 216 -5.83 13.43 -1.51
C ILE A 216 -6.88 13.07 -2.57
N TYR A 217 -7.34 11.83 -2.62
CA TYR A 217 -8.32 11.39 -3.60
C TYR A 217 -9.64 12.19 -3.54
N ARG A 218 -10.18 12.40 -2.34
CA ARG A 218 -11.44 13.14 -2.17
C ARG A 218 -11.31 14.61 -2.55
N PHE A 219 -10.15 15.23 -2.30
CA PHE A 219 -9.84 16.57 -2.79
C PHE A 219 -9.76 16.57 -4.32
N LEU A 220 -8.97 15.68 -4.92
CA LEU A 220 -8.84 15.59 -6.38
C LEU A 220 -10.19 15.36 -7.05
N LYS A 221 -11.07 14.52 -6.47
CA LYS A 221 -12.42 14.29 -6.93
C LYS A 221 -13.27 15.57 -6.93
N SER A 222 -13.02 16.52 -6.02
CA SER A 222 -13.71 17.82 -6.02
C SER A 222 -13.20 18.77 -7.10
N GLN A 223 -12.01 18.54 -7.65
CA GLN A 223 -11.33 19.44 -8.59
C GLN A 223 -11.27 18.89 -10.01
N THR A 224 -11.41 17.57 -10.19
CA THR A 224 -11.21 16.89 -11.48
C THR A 224 -12.30 15.85 -11.75
N SER A 225 -12.21 15.16 -12.91
CA SER A 225 -13.07 14.02 -13.18
C SER A 225 -12.74 12.85 -12.24
N LEU A 226 -13.73 11.98 -11.99
CA LEU A 226 -13.58 10.80 -11.15
C LEU A 226 -12.40 9.92 -11.56
N MET A 227 -12.24 9.70 -12.88
CA MET A 227 -11.15 8.88 -13.43
C MET A 227 -9.78 9.55 -13.22
N ALA A 228 -9.67 10.86 -13.49
CA ALA A 228 -8.46 11.61 -13.27
C ALA A 228 -8.05 11.59 -11.79
N ALA A 229 -9.00 11.79 -10.88
CA ALA A 229 -8.74 11.73 -9.45
C ALA A 229 -8.19 10.35 -9.01
N GLN A 230 -8.73 9.25 -9.53
CA GLN A 230 -8.26 7.90 -9.24
C GLN A 230 -6.82 7.67 -9.75
N ILE A 231 -6.54 8.09 -10.99
CA ILE A 231 -5.23 7.93 -11.62
C ILE A 231 -4.18 8.79 -10.87
N ILE A 232 -4.46 10.08 -10.67
CA ILE A 232 -3.51 10.98 -9.98
C ILE A 232 -3.24 10.50 -8.57
N SER A 233 -4.28 10.10 -7.81
CA SER A 233 -4.09 9.54 -6.47
C SER A 233 -3.26 8.26 -6.48
N GLY A 234 -3.41 7.40 -7.50
CA GLY A 234 -2.61 6.19 -7.68
C GLY A 234 -1.14 6.52 -8.01
N CYS A 235 -0.90 7.50 -8.89
CA CYS A 235 0.46 7.96 -9.20
C CYS A 235 1.15 8.55 -7.96
N VAL A 236 0.48 9.43 -7.22
CA VAL A 236 1.04 10.02 -5.99
C VAL A 236 1.35 8.92 -4.95
N PHE A 237 0.44 7.95 -4.79
CA PHE A 237 0.67 6.79 -3.91
C PHE A 237 1.94 6.03 -4.29
N SER A 238 2.13 5.72 -5.56
CA SER A 238 3.31 5.00 -6.05
C SER A 238 4.61 5.80 -5.89
N ILE A 239 4.60 7.10 -6.23
CA ILE A 239 5.76 7.99 -6.10
C ILE A 239 6.25 8.03 -4.65
N MET A 240 5.34 8.08 -3.68
CA MET A 240 5.69 8.13 -2.26
C MET A 240 6.37 6.86 -1.73
N HIS A 241 6.31 5.75 -2.48
CA HIS A 241 7.03 4.51 -2.13
C HIS A 241 8.47 4.50 -2.64
N ALA A 242 8.87 5.45 -3.50
CA ALA A 242 10.23 5.65 -4.00
C ALA A 242 10.95 4.37 -4.47
N ASN A 243 10.22 3.39 -5.01
CA ASN A 243 10.77 2.12 -5.47
C ASN A 243 10.39 1.85 -6.93
N LEU A 244 11.41 1.77 -7.79
CA LEU A 244 11.21 1.63 -9.24
C LEU A 244 10.60 0.28 -9.62
N LEU A 245 10.99 -0.81 -8.96
CA LEU A 245 10.49 -2.17 -9.24
C LEU A 245 8.99 -2.28 -9.01
N SER A 246 8.47 -1.61 -7.99
CA SER A 246 7.05 -1.62 -7.63
C SER A 246 6.25 -0.44 -8.21
N PHE A 247 6.89 0.48 -8.95
CA PHE A 247 6.28 1.74 -9.37
C PHE A 247 4.96 1.55 -10.14
N VAL A 248 4.97 0.83 -11.27
CA VAL A 248 3.76 0.60 -12.07
C VAL A 248 2.73 -0.29 -11.37
N PRO A 249 3.11 -1.40 -10.74
CA PRO A 249 2.20 -2.17 -9.88
C PRO A 249 1.52 -1.33 -8.79
N LEU A 250 2.24 -0.45 -8.11
CA LEU A 250 1.67 0.40 -7.06
C LEU A 250 0.76 1.51 -7.61
N ILE A 251 0.98 2.01 -8.84
CA ILE A 251 -0.01 2.87 -9.51
C ILE A 251 -1.33 2.11 -9.68
N LEU A 252 -1.28 0.87 -10.18
CA LEU A 252 -2.48 0.05 -10.33
C LEU A 252 -3.17 -0.22 -8.98
N VAL A 253 -2.42 -0.63 -7.97
CA VAL A 253 -2.95 -0.82 -6.60
C VAL A 253 -3.59 0.46 -6.10
N GLY A 254 -2.93 1.61 -6.29
CA GLY A 254 -3.43 2.92 -5.92
C GLY A 254 -4.76 3.29 -6.58
N ILE A 255 -4.89 3.02 -7.88
CA ILE A 255 -6.14 3.22 -8.64
C ILE A 255 -7.24 2.28 -8.13
N LEU A 256 -6.91 0.99 -7.89
CA LEU A 256 -7.86 0.01 -7.38
C LEU A 256 -8.39 0.40 -6.00
N LEU A 257 -7.54 0.83 -5.10
CA LEU A 257 -7.91 1.29 -3.76
C LEU A 257 -8.86 2.49 -3.82
N ALA A 258 -8.56 3.50 -4.66
CA ALA A 258 -9.44 4.65 -4.87
C ALA A 258 -10.80 4.22 -5.48
N ARG A 259 -10.78 3.30 -6.46
CA ARG A 259 -11.98 2.76 -7.09
C ARG A 259 -12.83 1.92 -6.13
N ILE A 260 -12.19 1.09 -5.30
CA ILE A 260 -12.86 0.28 -4.26
C ILE A 260 -13.51 1.20 -3.23
N TYR A 261 -12.79 2.22 -2.76
CA TYR A 261 -13.32 3.21 -1.84
C TYR A 261 -14.54 3.91 -2.44
N GLU A 262 -14.46 4.40 -3.68
CA GLU A 262 -15.58 5.06 -4.36
C GLU A 262 -16.79 4.15 -4.50
N LYS A 263 -16.60 2.92 -4.97
CA LYS A 263 -17.72 1.99 -5.22
C LYS A 263 -18.37 1.45 -3.95
N THR A 264 -17.60 1.31 -2.88
CA THR A 264 -18.14 0.76 -1.61
C THR A 264 -18.63 1.85 -0.67
N GLY A 265 -18.24 3.10 -0.91
CA GLY A 265 -18.58 4.24 -0.08
C GLY A 265 -17.94 4.20 1.31
N ASN A 266 -16.97 3.29 1.56
CA ASN A 266 -16.41 3.11 2.90
C ASN A 266 -14.90 2.84 2.88
N LEU A 267 -14.15 3.68 3.60
CA LEU A 267 -12.70 3.61 3.67
C LEU A 267 -12.19 2.31 4.30
N ARG A 268 -12.94 1.69 5.22
CA ARG A 268 -12.55 0.42 5.84
C ARG A 268 -12.39 -0.72 4.83
N VAL A 269 -13.15 -0.69 3.70
CA VAL A 269 -12.99 -1.72 2.65
C VAL A 269 -11.66 -1.55 1.94
N SER A 270 -11.26 -0.32 1.64
CA SER A 270 -9.95 -0.01 1.06
C SER A 270 -8.81 -0.37 2.01
N ILE A 271 -8.93 -0.02 3.30
CA ILE A 271 -7.95 -0.41 4.33
C ILE A 271 -7.79 -1.92 4.40
N TRP A 272 -8.88 -2.69 4.43
CA TRP A 272 -8.80 -4.15 4.46
C TRP A 272 -8.22 -4.76 3.19
N PHE A 273 -8.57 -4.21 2.02
CA PHE A 273 -7.96 -4.66 0.76
C PHE A 273 -6.44 -4.42 0.77
N HIS A 274 -6.00 -3.24 1.20
CA HIS A 274 -4.58 -2.88 1.30
C HIS A 274 -3.85 -3.78 2.33
N ALA A 275 -4.43 -3.98 3.50
CA ALA A 275 -3.89 -4.88 4.53
C ALA A 275 -3.74 -6.33 4.01
N LEU A 276 -4.72 -6.84 3.26
CA LEU A 276 -4.65 -8.16 2.63
C LEU A 276 -3.54 -8.22 1.57
N PHE A 277 -3.39 -7.15 0.77
CA PHE A 277 -2.31 -7.06 -0.21
C PHE A 277 -0.93 -7.09 0.45
N ASN A 278 -0.70 -6.29 1.49
CA ASN A 278 0.56 -6.28 2.23
C ASN A 278 0.82 -7.61 2.93
N ALA A 279 -0.19 -8.18 3.61
CA ALA A 279 -0.07 -9.47 4.27
C ALA A 279 0.30 -10.60 3.29
N PHE A 280 -0.35 -10.61 2.12
CA PHE A 280 -0.07 -11.61 1.10
C PHE A 280 1.33 -11.42 0.49
N SER A 281 1.74 -10.19 0.20
CA SER A 281 3.08 -9.90 -0.34
C SER A 281 4.18 -10.33 0.62
N LEU A 282 4.03 -10.04 1.92
CA LEU A 282 4.97 -10.47 2.95
C LEU A 282 4.97 -11.99 3.15
N LEU A 283 3.81 -12.64 3.06
CA LEU A 283 3.72 -14.10 3.12
C LEU A 283 4.46 -14.75 1.95
N MET A 284 4.28 -14.24 0.72
CA MET A 284 4.99 -14.76 -0.46
C MET A 284 6.50 -14.54 -0.33
N LEU A 285 6.92 -13.39 0.13
CA LEU A 285 8.32 -13.11 0.41
C LEU A 285 8.92 -14.10 1.41
N PHE A 286 8.21 -14.37 2.51
CA PHE A 286 8.65 -15.33 3.51
C PHE A 286 8.77 -16.75 2.95
N ILE A 287 7.81 -17.20 2.15
CA ILE A 287 7.85 -18.54 1.53
C ILE A 287 9.03 -18.65 0.55
N THR A 288 9.27 -17.63 -0.27
CA THR A 288 10.39 -17.64 -1.23
C THR A 288 11.75 -17.59 -0.53
N SER A 289 11.90 -16.80 0.52
CA SER A 289 13.15 -16.75 1.31
C SER A 289 13.50 -18.08 1.99
N MET A 290 12.49 -18.89 2.33
CA MET A 290 12.72 -20.26 2.86
C MET A 290 13.23 -21.23 1.78
N SER A 291 12.82 -21.03 0.52
CA SER A 291 13.32 -21.82 -0.61
C SER A 291 14.81 -21.57 -0.87
N ASP A 292 15.21 -20.31 -0.84
CA ASP A 292 16.63 -19.92 -1.05
C ASP A 292 17.56 -20.36 0.08
N ALA A 293 17.02 -20.64 1.27
CA ALA A 293 17.81 -21.06 2.45
C ALA A 293 18.09 -22.57 2.50
N ILE A 294 17.51 -23.39 1.62
CA ILE A 294 17.74 -24.83 1.54
C ILE A 294 18.96 -25.09 0.63
N PRO A 295 20.12 -25.55 1.16
CA PRO A 295 21.26 -25.85 0.32
C PRO A 295 20.93 -27.02 -0.62
N HIS A 296 21.14 -26.84 -1.91
CA HIS A 296 20.98 -27.87 -2.96
C HIS A 296 22.18 -28.82 -3.03
#